data_19dd63f7a495be748363e25bc0f6d4c7
#
_entry.id   19dd63f7a495be748363e25bc0f6d4c7
#
_cell.length_a   1.000
_cell.length_b   1.000
_cell.length_c   1.000
_cell.angle_alpha   90.00
_cell.angle_beta   90.00
_cell.angle_gamma   90.00
#
_symmetry.space_group_name_H-M   'P 1'
#
loop_
_entity.id
_entity.type
_entity.pdbx_description
1 polymer ?
#
loop_
_entity_poly.entity_id
_entity_poly.type
_entity_poly.pdbx_seq_one_letter_code
_entity_poly.pdbx_strand_id
1 'polypeptide(L)'
;FGKGSTTKAAAMAQMIHSGDPTQWPADGPNDNGKYLPIPMYGEVKVSKLAYAVSIPDINMKRMLARIDIANSVSNFTVEEVYLVNYNNAGYLSPVWDANGVVDIASGDLNIPVANDKKVGIDPANYHLVAGNTPYVGNIYTFEASAAVDDAGGNDGAASRKDAVCLIVGGRRTGETSTTYYRVDFTQTGKTGEDVEYLPSLRNHKYIISITEVSGPGYDDKQKALESYTVMSNLKMRLITYDRDKIKDVVYDGQYMLGV
;
A
#
# COMPACT_ATOMS: atom_id res chain seq x y z
N PHE A 1 -0.34 29.61 1.97
CA PHE A 1 0.87 30.03 1.25
C PHE A 1 1.18 31.46 1.66
N GLY A 2 2.35 31.71 2.29
CA GLY A 2 2.79 33.05 2.67
C GLY A 2 3.06 33.92 1.44
N LYS A 3 2.95 35.26 1.58
CA LYS A 3 3.25 36.24 0.54
C LYS A 3 4.76 36.34 0.24
N GLY A 4 5.38 35.25 -0.16
CA GLY A 4 6.77 35.22 -0.63
C GLY A 4 6.80 34.53 -1.99
N SER A 5 7.84 34.80 -2.77
CA SER A 5 8.09 34.09 -4.04
C SER A 5 8.33 32.59 -3.77
N THR A 6 7.24 31.82 -3.64
CA THR A 6 7.32 30.38 -3.45
C THR A 6 7.43 29.71 -4.82
N THR A 7 8.54 29.03 -5.07
CA THR A 7 8.69 28.25 -6.29
C THR A 7 7.68 27.09 -6.31
N LYS A 8 7.36 26.58 -7.49
CA LYS A 8 6.48 25.40 -7.62
C LYS A 8 7.04 24.22 -6.80
N ALA A 9 8.35 23.94 -6.87
CA ALA A 9 9.00 22.90 -6.10
C ALA A 9 8.80 23.07 -4.57
N ALA A 10 8.97 24.32 -4.06
CA ALA A 10 8.74 24.60 -2.65
C ALA A 10 7.27 24.44 -2.23
N ALA A 11 6.33 24.77 -3.11
CA ALA A 11 4.92 24.51 -2.86
C ALA A 11 4.61 23.00 -2.83
N MET A 12 5.18 22.24 -3.77
CA MET A 12 5.04 20.77 -3.83
C MET A 12 5.55 20.12 -2.54
N ALA A 13 6.69 20.56 -2.02
CA ALA A 13 7.27 20.06 -0.78
C ALA A 13 6.39 20.29 0.47
N GLN A 14 5.43 21.19 0.41
CA GLN A 14 4.46 21.44 1.48
C GLN A 14 3.15 20.66 1.30
N MET A 15 2.94 20.04 0.15
CA MET A 15 1.73 19.28 -0.15
C MET A 15 1.86 17.85 0.41
N ILE A 16 1.90 17.76 1.72
CA ILE A 16 1.97 16.50 2.47
C ILE A 16 0.60 16.22 3.09
N HIS A 17 0.14 14.99 2.94
CA HIS A 17 -0.96 14.47 3.73
C HIS A 17 -0.39 13.62 4.86
N SER A 18 -0.79 13.91 6.08
CA SER A 18 -0.41 13.15 7.27
C SER A 18 -1.65 12.56 7.92
N GLY A 19 -1.55 11.35 8.37
CA GLY A 19 -2.63 10.61 9.03
C GLY A 19 -2.49 9.11 8.83
N ASP A 20 -3.37 8.38 9.47
CA ASP A 20 -3.40 6.93 9.36
C ASP A 20 -4.00 6.51 8.00
N PRO A 21 -3.24 5.84 7.14
CA PRO A 21 -3.74 5.39 5.84
C PRO A 21 -4.82 4.32 5.94
N THR A 22 -4.93 3.64 7.08
CA THR A 22 -5.95 2.62 7.31
C THR A 22 -7.33 3.21 7.59
N GLN A 23 -7.42 4.53 7.83
CA GLN A 23 -8.69 5.24 8.01
C GLN A 23 -9.47 5.48 6.70
N TRP A 24 -8.92 5.14 5.54
CA TRP A 24 -9.71 5.07 4.33
C TRP A 24 -10.53 3.79 4.32
N PRO A 25 -11.83 3.84 4.72
CA PRO A 25 -12.63 2.64 4.78
C PRO A 25 -12.90 2.12 3.37
N ALA A 26 -12.89 0.84 3.33
CA ALA A 26 -13.08 0.07 2.14
C ALA A 26 -14.44 0.24 1.49
N ASP A 27 -15.49 0.03 2.25
CA ASP A 27 -16.80 -0.31 1.74
C ASP A 27 -17.92 0.50 2.41
N GLY A 28 -17.61 1.67 2.92
CA GLY A 28 -18.63 2.46 3.57
C GLY A 28 -18.22 3.90 3.89
N PRO A 29 -19.19 4.74 4.17
CA PRO A 29 -18.92 6.04 4.75
C PRO A 29 -18.28 5.84 6.14
N ASN A 30 -17.38 6.78 6.52
CA ASN A 30 -16.92 6.85 7.90
C ASN A 30 -18.10 6.96 8.87
N ASP A 31 -17.87 6.94 10.18
CA ASP A 31 -18.91 7.04 11.24
C ASP A 31 -19.87 8.24 11.08
N ASN A 32 -19.49 9.22 10.24
CA ASN A 32 -20.31 10.37 9.88
C ASN A 32 -21.05 10.21 8.53
N GLY A 33 -21.05 9.04 7.94
CA GLY A 33 -21.74 8.78 6.67
C GLY A 33 -21.03 9.34 5.45
N LYS A 34 -19.74 9.68 5.52
CA LYS A 34 -18.97 10.28 4.42
C LYS A 34 -17.83 9.36 3.98
N TYR A 35 -17.71 9.19 2.67
CA TYR A 35 -16.51 8.60 2.08
C TYR A 35 -15.33 9.57 2.21
N LEU A 36 -14.17 9.06 2.61
CA LEU A 36 -12.93 9.82 2.55
C LEU A 36 -12.33 9.67 1.15
N PRO A 37 -12.29 10.74 0.34
CA PRO A 37 -11.69 10.67 -0.98
C PRO A 37 -10.18 10.44 -0.86
N ILE A 38 -9.66 9.48 -1.63
CA ILE A 38 -8.21 9.31 -1.74
C ILE A 38 -7.64 10.50 -2.49
N PRO A 39 -6.68 11.25 -1.92
CA PRO A 39 -6.05 12.35 -2.61
C PRO A 39 -5.37 11.88 -3.90
N MET A 40 -5.51 12.67 -4.94
CA MET A 40 -4.96 12.39 -6.26
C MET A 40 -4.21 13.61 -6.78
N TYR A 41 -3.18 13.36 -7.56
CA TYR A 41 -2.44 14.40 -8.24
C TYR A 41 -2.45 14.17 -9.75
N GLY A 42 -2.61 15.27 -10.48
CA GLY A 42 -2.44 15.28 -11.93
C GLY A 42 -2.14 16.69 -12.40
N GLU A 43 -1.31 16.81 -13.41
CA GLU A 43 -1.02 18.09 -14.06
C GLU A 43 -0.80 17.91 -15.56
N VAL A 44 -1.07 18.98 -16.28
CA VAL A 44 -0.74 19.11 -17.69
C VAL A 44 -0.15 20.49 -17.95
N LYS A 45 0.86 20.54 -18.79
CA LYS A 45 1.47 21.79 -19.23
C LYS A 45 0.86 22.24 -20.54
N VAL A 46 0.31 23.45 -20.55
CA VAL A 46 -0.13 24.12 -21.78
C VAL A 46 0.82 25.24 -22.15
N SER A 47 1.17 25.36 -23.40
CA SER A 47 2.15 26.36 -23.88
C SER A 47 1.63 27.79 -23.81
N LYS A 48 0.32 27.98 -23.94
CA LYS A 48 -0.34 29.29 -23.94
C LYS A 48 -1.81 29.12 -23.52
N LEU A 49 -2.23 29.96 -22.59
CA LEU A 49 -3.68 30.15 -22.33
C LEU A 49 -4.23 31.15 -23.33
N ALA A 50 -5.17 30.73 -24.14
CA ALA A 50 -5.87 31.57 -25.10
C ALA A 50 -7.38 31.28 -25.01
N TYR A 51 -8.19 32.19 -25.53
CA TYR A 51 -9.61 31.93 -25.70
C TYR A 51 -9.78 30.70 -26.60
N ALA A 52 -10.51 29.70 -26.11
CA ALA A 52 -10.73 28.41 -26.82
C ALA A 52 -9.48 27.49 -26.94
N VAL A 53 -8.60 27.46 -25.92
CA VAL A 53 -7.57 26.42 -25.86
C VAL A 53 -8.17 25.08 -25.41
N SER A 54 -7.88 24.02 -26.15
CA SER A 54 -8.17 22.67 -25.69
C SER A 54 -7.12 22.24 -24.67
N ILE A 55 -7.56 21.90 -23.46
CA ILE A 55 -6.70 21.31 -22.44
C ILE A 55 -6.64 19.81 -22.69
N PRO A 56 -5.44 19.21 -22.83
CA PRO A 56 -5.29 17.76 -22.94
C PRO A 56 -5.82 17.03 -21.71
N ASP A 57 -6.06 15.74 -21.83
CA ASP A 57 -6.43 14.88 -20.72
C ASP A 57 -5.40 14.94 -19.61
N ILE A 58 -5.86 14.98 -18.37
CA ILE A 58 -4.99 15.02 -17.19
C ILE A 58 -5.00 13.64 -16.53
N ASN A 59 -3.88 12.96 -16.62
CA ASN A 59 -3.69 11.71 -15.91
C ASN A 59 -3.58 11.95 -14.40
N MET A 60 -4.41 11.26 -13.64
CA MET A 60 -4.47 11.39 -12.18
C MET A 60 -3.87 10.15 -11.52
N LYS A 61 -2.91 10.36 -10.60
CA LYS A 61 -2.36 9.29 -9.75
C LYS A 61 -2.88 9.42 -8.32
N ARG A 62 -3.34 8.31 -7.76
CA ARG A 62 -3.72 8.22 -6.34
C ARG A 62 -2.46 8.27 -5.49
N MET A 63 -2.56 8.91 -4.34
CA MET A 63 -1.45 9.02 -3.39
C MET A 63 -1.17 7.70 -2.66
N LEU A 64 -2.19 6.85 -2.51
CA LEU A 64 -2.11 5.61 -1.75
C LEU A 64 -1.93 4.38 -2.65
N ALA A 65 -1.30 3.37 -2.08
CA ALA A 65 -1.40 1.99 -2.52
C ALA A 65 -2.62 1.32 -1.88
N ARG A 66 -3.16 0.32 -2.55
CA ARG A 66 -4.23 -0.55 -2.03
C ARG A 66 -3.73 -1.99 -1.96
N ILE A 67 -4.03 -2.65 -0.86
CA ILE A 67 -3.69 -4.04 -0.60
C ILE A 67 -4.98 -4.83 -0.40
N ASP A 68 -5.12 -5.93 -1.11
CA ASP A 68 -6.20 -6.88 -0.96
C ASP A 68 -5.62 -8.27 -0.67
N ILE A 69 -6.29 -9.05 0.17
CA ILE A 69 -5.94 -10.42 0.46
C ILE A 69 -7.05 -11.32 -0.09
N ALA A 70 -6.67 -12.29 -0.91
CA ALA A 70 -7.55 -13.32 -1.41
C ALA A 70 -7.14 -14.67 -0.83
N ASN A 71 -8.06 -15.37 -0.18
CA ASN A 71 -7.82 -16.71 0.34
C ASN A 71 -8.54 -17.73 -0.54
N SER A 72 -7.77 -18.54 -1.26
CA SER A 72 -8.29 -19.65 -2.09
C SER A 72 -8.19 -21.03 -1.42
N VAL A 73 -7.73 -21.05 -0.17
CA VAL A 73 -7.45 -22.30 0.56
C VAL A 73 -8.62 -22.69 1.43
N SER A 74 -9.22 -23.86 1.17
CA SER A 74 -10.43 -24.31 1.87
C SER A 74 -10.17 -24.74 3.33
N ASN A 75 -8.93 -25.10 3.68
CA ASN A 75 -8.55 -25.51 5.02
C ASN A 75 -8.05 -24.38 5.92
N PHE A 76 -8.19 -23.13 5.50
CA PHE A 76 -7.74 -21.97 6.25
C PHE A 76 -8.76 -20.83 6.20
N THR A 77 -9.03 -20.24 7.34
CA THR A 77 -9.91 -19.07 7.47
C THR A 77 -9.08 -17.89 7.96
N VAL A 78 -9.05 -16.81 7.20
CA VAL A 78 -8.47 -15.54 7.64
C VAL A 78 -9.43 -14.89 8.60
N GLU A 79 -8.97 -14.53 9.79
CA GLU A 79 -9.78 -13.93 10.85
C GLU A 79 -9.40 -12.49 11.14
N GLU A 80 -8.13 -12.15 11.00
CA GLU A 80 -7.63 -10.81 11.27
C GLU A 80 -6.41 -10.47 10.41
N VAL A 81 -6.23 -9.19 10.12
CA VAL A 81 -5.10 -8.67 9.36
C VAL A 81 -4.63 -7.38 9.98
N TYR A 82 -3.32 -7.23 10.14
CA TYR A 82 -2.67 -6.01 10.60
C TYR A 82 -1.74 -5.48 9.53
N LEU A 83 -1.85 -4.20 9.22
CA LEU A 83 -0.82 -3.48 8.48
C LEU A 83 0.24 -3.00 9.47
N VAL A 84 1.51 -3.28 9.20
CA VAL A 84 2.61 -3.07 10.14
C VAL A 84 3.73 -2.29 9.49
N ASN A 85 4.43 -1.47 10.25
CA ASN A 85 5.59 -0.68 9.81
C ASN A 85 5.28 0.30 8.67
N TYR A 86 4.08 0.83 8.62
CA TYR A 86 3.64 1.72 7.54
C TYR A 86 4.02 3.18 7.78
N ASN A 87 4.14 3.93 6.70
CA ASN A 87 4.32 5.37 6.74
C ASN A 87 3.00 6.08 7.05
N ASN A 88 3.04 7.11 7.90
CA ASN A 88 1.86 7.90 8.25
C ASN A 88 1.77 9.24 7.51
N ALA A 89 2.64 9.44 6.54
CA ALA A 89 2.62 10.61 5.68
C ALA A 89 3.05 10.29 4.25
N GLY A 90 2.53 11.03 3.30
CA GLY A 90 2.89 10.93 1.90
C GLY A 90 2.80 12.31 1.22
N TYR A 91 3.63 12.55 0.22
CA TYR A 91 3.44 13.69 -0.67
C TYR A 91 2.22 13.46 -1.56
N LEU A 92 1.44 14.54 -1.78
CA LEU A 92 0.30 14.46 -2.69
C LEU A 92 0.74 14.14 -4.12
N SER A 93 1.84 14.77 -4.57
CA SER A 93 2.39 14.55 -5.91
C SER A 93 3.39 13.41 -5.98
N PRO A 94 3.56 12.78 -7.16
CA PRO A 94 4.74 11.98 -7.48
C PRO A 94 6.03 12.78 -7.37
N VAL A 95 7.17 12.17 -7.70
CA VAL A 95 8.48 12.82 -7.72
C VAL A 95 8.49 14.04 -8.65
N TRP A 96 9.18 15.09 -8.27
CA TRP A 96 9.37 16.29 -9.06
C TRP A 96 10.84 16.74 -9.07
N ASP A 97 11.23 17.46 -10.12
CA ASP A 97 12.57 18.06 -10.24
C ASP A 97 12.70 19.39 -9.45
N ALA A 98 13.90 19.99 -9.48
CA ALA A 98 14.18 21.25 -8.80
C ALA A 98 13.30 22.42 -9.27
N ASN A 99 12.70 22.35 -10.44
CA ASN A 99 11.78 23.33 -11.01
C ASN A 99 10.32 23.05 -10.66
N GLY A 100 10.05 21.92 -9.97
CA GLY A 100 8.70 21.46 -9.64
C GLY A 100 7.98 20.82 -10.82
N VAL A 101 8.70 20.32 -11.80
CA VAL A 101 8.13 19.52 -12.89
C VAL A 101 7.94 18.09 -12.38
N VAL A 102 6.69 17.66 -12.37
CA VAL A 102 6.33 16.31 -11.86
C VAL A 102 6.48 15.26 -12.94
N ASP A 103 7.16 14.19 -12.60
CA ASP A 103 7.16 12.99 -13.42
C ASP A 103 5.99 12.08 -13.02
N ILE A 104 4.89 12.23 -13.72
CA ILE A 104 3.67 11.43 -13.52
C ILE A 104 3.92 9.94 -13.82
N ALA A 105 4.83 9.63 -14.75
CA ALA A 105 5.12 8.27 -15.16
C ALA A 105 6.13 7.56 -14.24
N SER A 106 6.84 8.31 -13.40
CA SER A 106 7.85 7.74 -12.50
C SER A 106 7.23 6.68 -11.59
N GLY A 107 7.95 5.56 -11.46
CA GLY A 107 7.76 4.56 -10.42
C GLY A 107 8.59 4.82 -9.16
N ASP A 108 9.28 5.98 -9.08
CA ASP A 108 10.13 6.30 -7.95
C ASP A 108 9.32 6.69 -6.71
N LEU A 109 9.83 6.30 -5.56
CA LEU A 109 9.24 6.63 -4.27
C LEU A 109 9.41 8.12 -3.95
N ASN A 110 8.35 8.70 -3.41
CA ASN A 110 8.36 10.08 -2.93
C ASN A 110 7.86 10.15 -1.48
N ILE A 111 8.74 9.84 -0.54
CA ILE A 111 8.43 9.74 0.89
C ILE A 111 8.88 11.03 1.58
N PRO A 112 8.00 11.72 2.35
CA PRO A 112 8.38 12.90 3.12
C PRO A 112 9.46 12.59 4.15
N VAL A 113 10.42 13.50 4.30
CA VAL A 113 11.46 13.39 5.36
C VAL A 113 10.83 13.43 6.76
N ALA A 114 9.78 14.23 6.93
CA ALA A 114 9.02 14.34 8.19
C ALA A 114 7.95 13.24 8.31
N ASN A 115 8.30 12.02 7.96
CA ASN A 115 7.40 10.87 8.07
C ASN A 115 7.60 10.20 9.42
N ASP A 116 6.55 10.20 10.25
CA ASP A 116 6.52 9.46 11.51
C ASP A 116 6.03 8.04 11.23
N LYS A 117 6.97 7.17 10.89
CA LYS A 117 6.67 5.77 10.57
C LYS A 117 6.10 5.04 11.77
N LYS A 118 4.99 4.36 11.59
CA LYS A 118 4.38 3.52 12.60
C LYS A 118 5.06 2.16 12.62
N VAL A 119 5.85 1.92 13.65
CA VAL A 119 6.61 0.68 13.83
C VAL A 119 5.85 -0.27 14.76
N GLY A 120 5.83 -1.55 14.40
CA GLY A 120 5.19 -2.58 15.19
C GLY A 120 3.70 -2.76 14.92
N ILE A 121 3.07 -3.55 15.75
CA ILE A 121 1.64 -3.88 15.65
C ILE A 121 0.84 -2.81 16.38
N ASP A 122 0.12 -2.01 15.62
CA ASP A 122 -0.82 -1.03 16.16
C ASP A 122 -2.23 -1.62 16.13
N PRO A 123 -2.92 -1.73 17.28
CA PRO A 123 -4.31 -2.19 17.33
C PRO A 123 -5.27 -1.33 16.50
N ALA A 124 -4.94 -0.08 16.21
CA ALA A 124 -5.74 0.79 15.34
C ALA A 124 -5.70 0.35 13.87
N ASN A 125 -4.69 -0.40 13.47
CA ASN A 125 -4.51 -0.90 12.10
C ASN A 125 -4.94 -2.35 11.93
N TYR A 126 -5.95 -2.71 12.65
CA TYR A 126 -6.54 -4.02 12.67
C TYR A 126 -7.77 -4.08 11.76
N HIS A 127 -7.76 -5.04 10.86
CA HIS A 127 -8.90 -5.35 10.00
C HIS A 127 -9.51 -6.67 10.46
N LEU A 128 -10.66 -6.60 11.13
CA LEU A 128 -11.43 -7.78 11.48
C LEU A 128 -12.10 -8.34 10.23
N VAL A 129 -11.88 -9.62 9.99
CA VAL A 129 -12.53 -10.32 8.91
C VAL A 129 -13.82 -10.94 9.42
N ALA A 130 -14.95 -10.43 8.99
CA ALA A 130 -16.24 -10.96 9.38
C ALA A 130 -16.54 -12.28 8.66
N GLY A 131 -16.66 -13.37 9.41
CA GLY A 131 -17.04 -14.68 8.89
C GLY A 131 -15.98 -15.33 7.99
N ASN A 132 -16.38 -16.35 7.24
CA ASN A 132 -15.51 -17.08 6.31
C ASN A 132 -15.36 -16.33 4.98
N THR A 133 -14.98 -15.06 5.02
CA THR A 133 -14.79 -14.26 3.80
C THR A 133 -13.52 -14.69 3.10
N PRO A 134 -13.57 -15.13 1.83
CA PRO A 134 -12.37 -15.50 1.09
C PRO A 134 -11.56 -14.29 0.63
N TYR A 135 -12.00 -13.08 0.97
CA TYR A 135 -11.41 -11.84 0.49
C TYR A 135 -11.44 -10.75 1.56
N VAL A 136 -10.29 -10.16 1.80
CA VAL A 136 -10.13 -8.96 2.64
C VAL A 136 -9.54 -7.87 1.77
N GLY A 137 -10.29 -6.82 1.53
CA GLY A 137 -9.87 -5.77 0.63
C GLY A 137 -9.73 -4.42 1.30
N ASN A 138 -9.25 -3.47 0.49
CA ASN A 138 -9.25 -2.05 0.84
C ASN A 138 -8.37 -1.67 2.05
N ILE A 139 -7.26 -2.38 2.23
CA ILE A 139 -6.20 -1.96 3.12
C ILE A 139 -5.37 -0.93 2.34
N TYR A 140 -5.29 0.29 2.84
CA TYR A 140 -4.53 1.34 2.18
C TYR A 140 -3.23 1.63 2.92
N THR A 141 -2.20 2.03 2.18
CA THR A 141 -0.91 2.45 2.73
C THR A 141 -0.29 3.57 1.88
N PHE A 142 0.53 4.39 2.51
CA PHE A 142 1.41 5.31 1.80
C PHE A 142 2.56 4.57 1.12
N GLU A 143 3.31 5.27 0.29
CA GLU A 143 4.53 4.75 -0.30
C GLU A 143 5.52 4.33 0.79
N ALA A 144 6.17 3.19 0.57
CA ALA A 144 7.21 2.68 1.45
C ALA A 144 8.28 1.95 0.65
N SER A 145 9.53 2.06 1.09
CA SER A 145 10.65 1.35 0.48
C SER A 145 10.49 -0.16 0.58
N ALA A 146 11.04 -0.86 -0.39
CA ALA A 146 11.20 -2.31 -0.32
C ALA A 146 12.04 -2.69 0.91
N ALA A 147 11.84 -3.88 1.44
CA ALA A 147 12.77 -4.45 2.39
C ALA A 147 14.11 -4.75 1.69
N VAL A 148 15.19 -4.69 2.44
CA VAL A 148 16.48 -5.28 2.06
C VAL A 148 16.77 -6.42 3.01
N ASP A 149 17.42 -7.45 2.51
CA ASP A 149 17.96 -8.50 3.37
C ASP A 149 18.94 -7.89 4.39
N ASP A 150 18.87 -8.36 5.63
CA ASP A 150 19.71 -7.87 6.74
C ASP A 150 21.23 -8.07 6.53
N ALA A 151 21.62 -8.63 5.39
CA ALA A 151 23.01 -8.86 5.00
C ALA A 151 23.80 -7.60 4.58
N GLY A 152 23.22 -6.40 4.69
CA GLY A 152 24.01 -5.17 4.68
C GLY A 152 23.91 -4.33 3.40
N GLY A 153 22.77 -3.72 3.14
CA GLY A 153 22.65 -2.61 2.18
C GLY A 153 22.53 -1.26 2.88
N ASN A 154 23.45 -0.38 2.60
CA ASN A 154 23.50 1.00 3.14
C ASN A 154 22.78 2.04 2.29
N ASP A 155 21.79 1.65 1.52
CA ASP A 155 21.15 2.51 0.49
C ASP A 155 19.81 3.12 0.89
N GLY A 156 19.53 3.20 2.18
CA GLY A 156 18.32 3.84 2.72
C GLY A 156 17.05 2.99 2.60
N ALA A 157 17.14 1.77 2.14
CA ALA A 157 16.05 0.82 2.19
C ALA A 157 15.82 0.32 3.62
N ALA A 158 14.59 0.06 3.99
CA ALA A 158 14.25 -0.45 5.32
C ALA A 158 14.75 -1.89 5.46
N SER A 159 15.36 -2.23 6.59
CA SER A 159 15.62 -3.63 6.91
C SER A 159 14.29 -4.40 6.88
N ARG A 160 14.32 -5.71 6.64
CA ARG A 160 13.11 -6.53 6.65
C ARG A 160 12.31 -6.35 7.95
N LYS A 161 13.00 -6.16 9.06
CA LYS A 161 12.39 -5.89 10.36
C LYS A 161 11.50 -4.65 10.33
N ASP A 162 11.94 -3.60 9.65
CA ASP A 162 11.30 -2.29 9.64
C ASP A 162 10.49 -2.03 8.37
N ALA A 163 10.50 -2.94 7.40
CA ALA A 163 9.74 -2.80 6.17
C ALA A 163 8.23 -2.98 6.41
N VAL A 164 7.43 -2.30 5.59
CA VAL A 164 5.99 -2.49 5.59
C VAL A 164 5.64 -3.94 5.28
N CYS A 165 4.78 -4.54 6.09
CA CYS A 165 4.31 -5.90 5.91
C CYS A 165 2.89 -6.05 6.47
N LEU A 166 2.30 -7.22 6.25
CA LEU A 166 1.06 -7.63 6.91
C LEU A 166 1.34 -8.74 7.92
N ILE A 167 0.59 -8.73 9.00
CA ILE A 167 0.42 -9.91 9.85
C ILE A 167 -0.99 -10.44 9.63
N VAL A 168 -1.07 -11.64 9.09
CA VAL A 168 -2.33 -12.34 8.83
C VAL A 168 -2.57 -13.34 9.93
N GLY A 169 -3.64 -13.15 10.69
CA GLY A 169 -4.13 -14.11 11.67
C GLY A 169 -5.22 -14.97 11.07
N GLY A 170 -5.13 -16.26 11.30
CA GLY A 170 -6.13 -17.17 10.80
C GLY A 170 -6.06 -18.55 11.45
N ARG A 171 -7.04 -19.37 11.13
CA ARG A 171 -7.22 -20.68 11.73
C ARG A 171 -7.37 -21.75 10.65
N ARG A 172 -6.63 -22.81 10.80
CA ARG A 172 -6.78 -24.02 9.96
C ARG A 172 -7.95 -24.85 10.43
N THR A 173 -8.55 -25.58 9.51
CA THR A 173 -9.62 -26.51 9.83
C THR A 173 -9.16 -27.55 10.87
N GLY A 174 -9.91 -27.68 11.95
CA GLY A 174 -9.59 -28.55 13.08
C GLY A 174 -8.74 -27.94 14.18
N GLU A 175 -8.22 -26.72 13.98
CA GLU A 175 -7.52 -25.99 15.05
C GLU A 175 -8.50 -25.08 15.81
N THR A 176 -8.22 -24.88 17.08
CA THR A 176 -9.08 -24.06 17.98
C THR A 176 -8.53 -22.66 18.22
N SER A 177 -7.26 -22.43 17.90
CA SER A 177 -6.57 -21.18 18.14
C SER A 177 -6.16 -20.51 16.82
N THR A 178 -6.25 -19.19 16.78
CA THR A 178 -5.70 -18.37 15.70
C THR A 178 -4.19 -18.41 15.74
N THR A 179 -3.58 -18.56 14.59
CA THR A 179 -2.12 -18.47 14.42
C THR A 179 -1.78 -17.40 13.41
N TYR A 180 -0.56 -16.84 13.51
CA TYR A 180 -0.17 -15.61 12.84
C TYR A 180 0.98 -15.84 11.86
N TYR A 181 0.87 -15.21 10.71
CA TYR A 181 1.81 -15.32 9.60
C TYR A 181 2.25 -13.92 9.16
N ARG A 182 3.56 -13.71 9.08
CA ARG A 182 4.10 -12.49 8.47
C ARG A 182 4.06 -12.62 6.94
N VAL A 183 3.58 -11.58 6.31
CA VAL A 183 3.45 -11.46 4.85
C VAL A 183 4.20 -10.23 4.38
N ASP A 184 5.37 -10.46 3.79
CA ASP A 184 6.18 -9.41 3.18
C ASP A 184 5.76 -9.22 1.71
N PHE A 185 5.97 -8.02 1.15
CA PHE A 185 5.75 -7.77 -0.27
C PHE A 185 6.94 -8.31 -1.06
N THR A 186 6.77 -9.47 -1.67
CA THR A 186 7.83 -10.16 -2.43
C THR A 186 7.39 -10.50 -3.83
N GLN A 187 8.33 -10.55 -4.75
CA GLN A 187 8.05 -10.98 -6.12
C GLN A 187 7.63 -12.45 -6.14
N THR A 188 6.59 -12.75 -6.91
CA THR A 188 6.06 -14.11 -7.02
C THR A 188 7.07 -15.06 -7.68
N GLY A 189 7.22 -16.25 -7.09
CA GLY A 189 8.04 -17.33 -7.64
C GLY A 189 9.51 -17.29 -7.23
N LYS A 190 9.90 -16.31 -6.41
CA LYS A 190 11.21 -16.24 -5.79
C LYS A 190 11.16 -16.82 -4.38
N THR A 191 12.14 -17.62 -4.00
CA THR A 191 12.25 -18.25 -2.67
C THR A 191 13.70 -18.32 -2.22
N GLY A 192 13.92 -18.39 -0.91
CA GLY A 192 15.26 -18.48 -0.34
C GLY A 192 16.05 -17.17 -0.52
N GLU A 193 17.30 -17.28 -0.91
CA GLU A 193 18.20 -16.13 -1.12
C GLU A 193 17.84 -15.27 -2.33
N ASP A 194 17.00 -15.80 -3.23
CA ASP A 194 16.53 -15.09 -4.43
C ASP A 194 15.26 -14.27 -4.18
N VAL A 195 14.82 -14.11 -2.94
CA VAL A 195 13.62 -13.31 -2.64
C VAL A 195 13.88 -11.85 -2.99
N GLU A 196 13.07 -11.32 -3.88
CA GLU A 196 13.07 -9.91 -4.24
C GLU A 196 11.90 -9.22 -3.53
N TYR A 197 12.22 -8.25 -2.67
CA TYR A 197 11.23 -7.45 -1.98
C TYR A 197 10.75 -6.30 -2.87
N LEU A 198 9.47 -6.00 -2.78
CA LEU A 198 8.84 -4.94 -3.56
C LEU A 198 8.49 -3.74 -2.68
N PRO A 199 8.66 -2.52 -3.19
CA PRO A 199 8.18 -1.32 -2.52
C PRO A 199 6.65 -1.24 -2.57
N SER A 200 6.06 -0.51 -1.63
CA SER A 200 4.68 -0.05 -1.76
C SER A 200 4.64 1.25 -2.55
N LEU A 201 4.14 1.19 -3.78
CA LEU A 201 4.07 2.33 -4.70
C LEU A 201 2.65 2.92 -4.74
N ARG A 202 2.56 4.24 -4.80
CA ARG A 202 1.29 4.95 -5.04
C ARG A 202 0.59 4.45 -6.31
N ASN A 203 -0.72 4.57 -6.35
CA ASN A 203 -1.56 4.19 -7.48
C ASN A 203 -1.50 2.70 -7.85
N HIS A 204 -0.83 1.86 -7.05
CA HIS A 204 -0.75 0.42 -7.25
C HIS A 204 -1.78 -0.33 -6.42
N LYS A 205 -2.21 -1.46 -6.93
CA LYS A 205 -3.02 -2.44 -6.21
C LYS A 205 -2.20 -3.73 -6.07
N TYR A 206 -2.05 -4.18 -4.84
CA TYR A 206 -1.39 -5.43 -4.48
C TYR A 206 -2.45 -6.45 -4.09
N ILE A 207 -2.50 -7.58 -4.78
CA ILE A 207 -3.35 -8.70 -4.39
C ILE A 207 -2.46 -9.83 -3.87
N ILE A 208 -2.60 -10.10 -2.58
CA ILE A 208 -1.92 -11.19 -1.91
C ILE A 208 -2.86 -12.39 -1.92
N SER A 209 -2.57 -13.37 -2.78
CA SER A 209 -3.36 -14.59 -2.87
C SER A 209 -2.72 -15.69 -2.02
N ILE A 210 -3.39 -16.10 -0.95
CA ILE A 210 -3.00 -17.27 -0.15
C ILE A 210 -3.35 -18.52 -0.95
N THR A 211 -2.32 -19.30 -1.29
CA THR A 211 -2.45 -20.47 -2.16
C THR A 211 -2.26 -21.81 -1.45
N GLU A 212 -1.59 -21.82 -0.30
CA GLU A 212 -1.38 -22.99 0.52
C GLU A 212 -1.11 -22.60 1.98
N VAL A 213 -1.68 -23.35 2.92
CA VAL A 213 -1.34 -23.28 4.35
C VAL A 213 -1.10 -24.71 4.83
N SER A 214 0.17 -25.09 4.94
CA SER A 214 0.60 -26.47 5.24
C SER A 214 0.80 -26.73 6.73
N GLY A 215 0.98 -25.69 7.54
CA GLY A 215 1.22 -25.80 8.97
C GLY A 215 0.72 -24.59 9.75
N PRO A 216 0.73 -24.64 11.10
CA PRO A 216 0.37 -23.53 11.93
C PRO A 216 1.38 -22.39 11.78
N GLY A 217 0.88 -21.16 11.94
CA GLY A 217 1.70 -19.97 12.12
C GLY A 217 2.26 -19.87 13.54
N TYR A 218 2.69 -18.66 13.91
CA TYR A 218 3.09 -18.37 15.28
C TYR A 218 1.86 -18.24 16.17
N ASP A 219 2.02 -18.60 17.44
CA ASP A 219 0.98 -18.48 18.47
C ASP A 219 0.72 -17.02 18.92
N ASP A 220 1.64 -16.13 18.54
CA ASP A 220 1.57 -14.71 18.87
C ASP A 220 1.97 -13.84 17.67
N LYS A 221 1.26 -12.75 17.48
CA LYS A 221 1.47 -11.82 16.36
C LYS A 221 2.78 -11.07 16.42
N GLN A 222 3.29 -10.79 17.63
CA GLN A 222 4.60 -10.16 17.79
C GLN A 222 5.73 -11.13 17.38
N LYS A 223 5.60 -12.42 17.72
CA LYS A 223 6.54 -13.44 17.26
C LYS A 223 6.50 -13.59 15.74
N ALA A 224 5.32 -13.49 15.14
CA ALA A 224 5.20 -13.49 13.68
C ALA A 224 5.90 -12.28 13.06
N LEU A 225 5.76 -11.08 13.65
CA LEU A 225 6.43 -9.88 13.17
C LEU A 225 7.96 -9.99 13.27
N GLU A 226 8.46 -10.54 14.36
CA GLU A 226 9.90 -10.72 14.61
C GLU A 226 10.51 -11.89 13.83
N SER A 227 9.69 -12.64 13.12
CA SER A 227 10.16 -13.76 12.30
C SER A 227 10.90 -13.26 11.07
N TYR A 228 12.20 -13.57 11.01
CA TYR A 228 13.05 -13.24 9.86
C TYR A 228 13.08 -14.34 8.79
N THR A 229 12.53 -15.50 9.07
CA THR A 229 12.43 -16.59 8.10
C THR A 229 11.15 -16.46 7.29
N VAL A 230 11.26 -16.58 5.97
CA VAL A 230 10.09 -16.75 5.11
C VAL A 230 9.36 -17.99 5.59
N MET A 231 8.12 -17.83 6.06
CA MET A 231 7.36 -18.96 6.57
C MET A 231 7.05 -19.93 5.43
N SER A 232 7.62 -21.12 5.48
CA SER A 232 7.30 -22.17 4.52
C SER A 232 5.86 -22.71 4.63
N ASN A 233 5.21 -22.41 5.76
CA ASN A 233 3.87 -22.94 6.08
C ASN A 233 2.73 -22.18 5.41
N LEU A 234 2.98 -20.95 4.91
CA LEU A 234 2.01 -20.17 4.15
C LEU A 234 2.63 -19.78 2.82
N LYS A 235 2.07 -20.27 1.73
CA LYS A 235 2.45 -19.85 0.38
C LYS A 235 1.47 -18.83 -0.14
N MET A 236 2.01 -17.79 -0.75
CA MET A 236 1.22 -16.72 -1.34
C MET A 236 1.74 -16.34 -2.71
N ARG A 237 0.89 -15.68 -3.47
CA ARG A 237 1.22 -15.04 -4.72
C ARG A 237 0.84 -13.57 -4.63
N LEU A 238 1.80 -12.69 -4.87
CA LEU A 238 1.56 -11.26 -5.01
C LEU A 238 1.33 -10.92 -6.49
N ILE A 239 0.24 -10.25 -6.78
CA ILE A 239 -0.07 -9.71 -8.10
C ILE A 239 -0.15 -8.19 -7.95
N THR A 240 0.71 -7.50 -8.67
CA THR A 240 0.67 -6.04 -8.73
C THR A 240 -0.08 -5.59 -9.97
N TYR A 241 -0.98 -4.63 -9.80
CA TYR A 241 -1.64 -3.96 -10.90
C TYR A 241 -1.18 -2.51 -10.94
N ASP A 242 -0.49 -2.16 -12.00
CA ASP A 242 -0.25 -0.78 -12.36
C ASP A 242 -1.50 -0.27 -13.09
N ARG A 243 -2.26 0.59 -12.44
CA ARG A 243 -3.49 1.13 -13.02
C ARG A 243 -3.26 2.11 -14.17
N ASP A 244 -2.03 2.57 -14.37
CA ASP A 244 -1.70 3.42 -15.52
C ASP A 244 -1.81 2.64 -16.86
N LYS A 245 -1.84 1.32 -16.80
CA LYS A 245 -2.00 0.43 -17.98
C LYS A 245 -3.44 -0.02 -18.24
N ILE A 246 -4.38 0.29 -17.34
CA ILE A 246 -5.80 -0.01 -17.56
C ILE A 246 -6.39 1.13 -18.37
N LYS A 247 -6.64 0.87 -19.65
CA LYS A 247 -7.12 1.87 -20.63
C LYS A 247 -8.57 2.33 -20.43
N ASP A 248 -9.37 1.63 -19.64
CA ASP A 248 -10.78 1.91 -19.52
C ASP A 248 -11.18 2.09 -18.05
N VAL A 249 -11.08 3.33 -17.56
CA VAL A 249 -11.77 3.74 -16.34
C VAL A 249 -13.06 4.40 -16.75
N VAL A 250 -14.16 3.67 -16.70
CA VAL A 250 -15.49 4.26 -16.87
C VAL A 250 -15.91 4.91 -15.57
N TYR A 251 -16.05 6.22 -15.58
CA TYR A 251 -16.63 6.97 -14.48
C TYR A 251 -18.15 7.08 -14.72
N ASP A 252 -18.94 6.40 -13.91
CA ASP A 252 -20.42 6.43 -14.00
C ASP A 252 -21.06 7.50 -13.11
N GLY A 253 -20.24 8.36 -12.50
CA GLY A 253 -20.70 9.42 -11.61
C GLY A 253 -20.89 8.98 -10.16
N GLN A 254 -20.87 7.70 -9.85
CA GLN A 254 -21.01 7.18 -8.48
C GLN A 254 -19.88 6.26 -8.04
N TYR A 255 -19.30 5.46 -8.94
CA TYR A 255 -18.22 4.53 -8.65
C TYR A 255 -17.18 4.52 -9.74
N MET A 256 -15.89 4.48 -9.38
CA MET A 256 -14.84 4.11 -10.32
C MET A 256 -14.82 2.58 -10.40
N LEU A 257 -15.47 2.01 -11.38
CA LEU A 257 -15.33 0.61 -11.72
C LEU A 257 -14.04 0.47 -12.55
N GLY A 258 -12.99 -0.08 -11.94
CA GLY A 258 -11.87 -0.60 -12.70
C GLY A 258 -12.25 -1.99 -13.21
N VAL A 259 -12.36 -2.15 -14.50
CA VAL A 259 -12.49 -3.44 -15.18
C VAL A 259 -11.09 -3.99 -15.42
#